data_592793c7c4d95fa61d6780a7e26cff65
#
_entry.id   592793c7c4d95fa61d6780a7e26cff65
#
_cell.length_a   1.000
_cell.length_b   1.000
_cell.length_c   1.000
_cell.angle_alpha   90.00
_cell.angle_beta   90.00
_cell.angle_gamma   90.00
#
_symmetry.space_group_name_H-M   'P 1'
#
loop_
_entity.id
_entity.type
_entity.pdbx_description
1 polymer ?
#
loop_
_entity_poly.entity_id
_entity_poly.type
_entity_poly.pdbx_seq_one_letter_code
_entity_poly.pdbx_strand_id
1 'polypeptide(L)'
;MLRKLINIYWNYIASPEAYLKHFGAKVGKHCLISSKNFGTEPYLITIGDNVQITHGVSIHCHGGGNIMRREIPDFDAFGKVIIQDWAYIGAYSQIMPGVTIGEGAIVAAGSIVTKSVPPYTIVGGNPARTIGKTEDYIERNTQYNVHTKGCLLYTSDAADEARS
;
A
#
# COMPACT_ATOMS: atom_id res chain seq x y z
N MET A 1 11.37 -0.13 -30.51
CA MET A 1 12.46 0.14 -29.56
C MET A 1 12.03 1.13 -28.47
N LEU A 2 11.53 2.31 -28.80
CA LEU A 2 11.12 3.36 -27.83
C LEU A 2 10.11 2.87 -26.78
N ARG A 3 9.05 2.16 -27.20
CA ARG A 3 8.01 1.62 -26.27
C ARG A 3 8.58 0.64 -25.23
N LYS A 4 9.60 -0.15 -25.60
CA LYS A 4 10.28 -1.04 -24.62
C LYS A 4 11.09 -0.25 -23.60
N LEU A 5 11.78 0.80 -24.03
CA LEU A 5 12.54 1.68 -23.12
C LEU A 5 11.63 2.41 -22.14
N ILE A 6 10.49 2.92 -22.62
CA ILE A 6 9.47 3.57 -21.77
C ILE A 6 8.96 2.59 -20.71
N ASN A 7 8.64 1.35 -21.10
CA ASN A 7 8.18 0.33 -20.14
C ASN A 7 9.26 -0.03 -19.11
N ILE A 8 10.53 -0.12 -19.51
CA ILE A 8 11.65 -0.36 -18.58
C ILE A 8 11.77 0.80 -17.59
N TYR A 9 11.68 2.04 -18.06
CA TYR A 9 11.73 3.21 -17.18
C TYR A 9 10.65 3.14 -16.08
N TRP A 10 9.38 2.96 -16.46
CA TRP A 10 8.29 2.95 -15.49
C TRP A 10 8.33 1.77 -14.53
N ASN A 11 8.70 0.59 -15.00
CA ASN A 11 8.71 -0.60 -14.14
C ASN A 11 9.91 -0.66 -13.20
N TYR A 12 11.09 -0.16 -13.62
CA TYR A 12 12.33 -0.39 -12.89
C TYR A 12 13.01 0.88 -12.38
N ILE A 13 12.85 2.02 -13.05
CA ILE A 13 13.60 3.25 -12.73
C ILE A 13 12.73 4.26 -11.99
N ALA A 14 11.53 4.53 -12.46
CA ALA A 14 10.62 5.50 -11.83
C ALA A 14 10.32 5.13 -10.37
N SER A 15 10.12 6.12 -9.49
CA SER A 15 9.65 5.86 -8.14
C SER A 15 8.24 5.24 -8.15
N PRO A 16 7.86 4.46 -7.11
CA PRO A 16 6.51 3.91 -7.01
C PRO A 16 5.41 4.96 -7.09
N GLU A 17 5.61 6.11 -6.48
CA GLU A 17 4.66 7.23 -6.54
C GLU A 17 4.53 7.80 -7.95
N ALA A 18 5.65 8.01 -8.65
CA ALA A 18 5.64 8.49 -10.04
C ALA A 18 4.96 7.48 -10.97
N TYR A 19 5.21 6.17 -10.76
CA TYR A 19 4.54 5.09 -11.47
C TYR A 19 3.02 5.17 -11.29
N LEU A 20 2.54 5.22 -10.04
CA LEU A 20 1.11 5.31 -9.72
C LEU A 20 0.45 6.50 -10.40
N LYS A 21 1.02 7.71 -10.25
CA LYS A 21 0.49 8.93 -10.84
C LYS A 21 0.47 8.87 -12.37
N HIS A 22 1.53 8.33 -12.99
CA HIS A 22 1.58 8.17 -14.44
C HIS A 22 0.46 7.27 -14.99
N PHE A 23 0.14 6.19 -14.27
CA PHE A 23 -0.92 5.26 -14.64
C PHE A 23 -2.30 5.62 -14.07
N GLY A 24 -2.49 6.86 -13.63
CA GLY A 24 -3.79 7.45 -13.33
C GLY A 24 -4.30 7.26 -11.90
N ALA A 25 -3.48 6.72 -10.98
CA ALA A 25 -3.82 6.70 -9.57
C ALA A 25 -3.86 8.10 -8.97
N LYS A 26 -4.72 8.31 -7.98
CA LYS A 26 -4.70 9.51 -7.15
C LYS A 26 -3.81 9.27 -5.94
N VAL A 27 -2.77 10.07 -5.77
CA VAL A 27 -1.83 9.94 -4.66
C VAL A 27 -1.65 11.29 -3.99
N GLY A 28 -1.92 11.33 -2.70
CA GLY A 28 -1.78 12.51 -1.83
C GLY A 28 -0.33 12.90 -1.57
N LYS A 29 -0.13 13.75 -0.57
CA LYS A 29 1.17 14.33 -0.22
C LYS A 29 1.84 13.53 0.90
N HIS A 30 3.17 13.64 0.99
CA HIS A 30 3.99 13.08 2.08
C HIS A 30 3.83 11.56 2.24
N CYS A 31 3.56 10.84 1.15
CA CYS A 31 3.45 9.38 1.17
C CYS A 31 4.84 8.72 1.07
N LEU A 32 4.99 7.59 1.77
CA LEU A 32 6.17 6.72 1.66
C LEU A 32 5.72 5.41 1.01
N ILE A 33 6.02 5.24 -0.28
CA ILE A 33 5.57 4.08 -1.05
C ILE A 33 6.78 3.28 -1.53
N SER A 34 6.93 2.06 -1.00
CA SER A 34 8.07 1.17 -1.25
C SER A 34 7.71 -0.08 -2.07
N SER A 35 6.55 -0.12 -2.71
CA SER A 35 6.11 -1.21 -3.59
C SER A 35 5.63 -0.69 -4.94
N LYS A 36 5.71 -1.53 -5.97
CA LYS A 36 5.12 -1.31 -7.31
C LYS A 36 4.12 -2.40 -7.72
N ASN A 37 3.67 -3.24 -6.80
CA ASN A 37 2.75 -4.33 -7.09
C ASN A 37 1.29 -3.83 -7.07
N PHE A 38 0.91 -3.05 -8.09
CA PHE A 38 -0.39 -2.36 -8.14
C PHE A 38 -1.34 -2.90 -9.23
N GLY A 39 -1.03 -4.08 -9.77
CA GLY A 39 -1.80 -4.66 -10.88
C GLY A 39 -1.68 -3.83 -12.17
N THR A 40 -2.64 -4.01 -13.05
CA THR A 40 -2.72 -3.35 -14.37
C THR A 40 -3.64 -2.13 -14.37
N GLU A 41 -4.38 -1.87 -13.28
CA GLU A 41 -5.37 -0.79 -13.15
C GLU A 41 -5.04 0.22 -12.02
N PRO A 42 -3.87 0.88 -12.01
CA PRO A 42 -3.54 1.86 -10.97
C PRO A 42 -4.55 3.02 -10.90
N TYR A 43 -5.24 3.34 -12.00
CA TYR A 43 -6.30 4.35 -12.06
C TYR A 43 -7.51 4.05 -11.15
N LEU A 44 -7.64 2.84 -10.62
CA LEU A 44 -8.64 2.46 -9.61
C LEU A 44 -8.15 2.65 -8.18
N ILE A 45 -6.90 3.10 -7.98
CA ILE A 45 -6.30 3.29 -6.67
C ILE A 45 -6.36 4.76 -6.26
N THR A 46 -6.81 5.01 -5.03
CA THR A 46 -6.74 6.33 -4.40
C THR A 46 -5.99 6.19 -3.07
N ILE A 47 -4.96 7.01 -2.89
CA ILE A 47 -4.12 7.08 -1.70
C ILE A 47 -4.20 8.50 -1.16
N GLY A 48 -4.52 8.66 0.11
CA GLY A 48 -4.59 9.93 0.83
C GLY A 48 -3.22 10.51 1.18
N ASP A 49 -3.20 11.44 2.10
CA ASP A 49 -1.99 12.11 2.57
C ASP A 49 -1.30 11.31 3.70
N ASN A 50 0.02 11.42 3.82
CA ASN A 50 0.83 10.81 4.87
C ASN A 50 0.71 9.28 4.97
N VAL A 51 0.35 8.60 3.89
CA VAL A 51 0.20 7.14 3.84
C VAL A 51 1.56 6.48 3.71
N GLN A 52 1.77 5.39 4.46
CA GLN A 52 2.94 4.55 4.31
C GLN A 52 2.57 3.17 3.77
N ILE A 53 3.08 2.84 2.58
CA ILE A 53 2.98 1.52 1.95
C ILE A 53 4.37 0.90 1.91
N THR A 54 4.57 -0.15 2.69
CA THR A 54 5.88 -0.77 2.86
C THR A 54 6.21 -1.77 1.75
N HIS A 55 7.39 -2.37 1.82
CA HIS A 55 7.91 -3.26 0.79
C HIS A 55 7.02 -4.49 0.56
N GLY A 56 6.89 -4.90 -0.71
CA GLY A 56 6.20 -6.13 -1.10
C GLY A 56 4.67 -6.09 -0.97
N VAL A 57 4.08 -4.96 -0.58
CA VAL A 57 2.62 -4.80 -0.55
C VAL A 57 2.06 -4.93 -1.97
N SER A 58 0.97 -5.68 -2.12
CA SER A 58 0.24 -5.81 -3.38
C SER A 58 -1.16 -5.23 -3.26
N ILE A 59 -1.55 -4.41 -4.24
CA ILE A 59 -2.91 -3.88 -4.35
C ILE A 59 -3.56 -4.46 -5.59
N HIS A 60 -4.67 -5.15 -5.40
CA HIS A 60 -5.43 -5.81 -6.45
C HIS A 60 -6.73 -5.04 -6.71
N CYS A 61 -6.96 -4.64 -7.96
CA CYS A 61 -8.17 -3.93 -8.37
C CYS A 61 -9.11 -4.81 -9.21
N HIS A 62 -8.67 -6.01 -9.60
CA HIS A 62 -9.50 -6.98 -10.32
C HIS A 62 -9.15 -8.41 -9.90
N GLY A 63 -10.02 -9.37 -10.27
CA GLY A 63 -9.74 -10.79 -10.08
C GLY A 63 -11.00 -11.66 -10.08
N GLY A 64 -10.79 -12.99 -10.13
CA GLY A 64 -11.85 -13.98 -9.96
C GLY A 64 -12.83 -14.14 -11.16
N GLY A 65 -12.58 -13.52 -12.31
CA GLY A 65 -13.50 -13.51 -13.43
C GLY A 65 -13.70 -14.85 -14.14
N ASN A 66 -12.70 -15.73 -14.18
CA ASN A 66 -12.75 -16.92 -15.02
C ASN A 66 -13.92 -17.86 -14.73
N ILE A 67 -14.20 -18.13 -13.47
CA ILE A 67 -15.32 -19.02 -13.11
C ILE A 67 -16.66 -18.39 -13.47
N MET A 68 -16.79 -17.07 -13.33
CA MET A 68 -18.01 -16.34 -13.66
C MET A 68 -18.29 -16.31 -15.15
N ARG A 69 -17.25 -16.29 -16.00
CA ARG A 69 -17.38 -16.31 -17.46
C ARG A 69 -17.97 -17.61 -18.00
N ARG A 70 -18.03 -18.62 -17.19
CA ARG A 70 -18.76 -19.85 -17.52
C ARG A 70 -20.26 -19.58 -17.67
N GLU A 71 -20.82 -18.71 -16.85
CA GLU A 71 -22.26 -18.37 -16.83
C GLU A 71 -22.52 -17.01 -17.51
N ILE A 72 -21.56 -16.09 -17.41
CA ILE A 72 -21.62 -14.72 -17.94
C ILE A 72 -20.32 -14.49 -18.75
N PRO A 73 -20.32 -14.76 -20.07
CA PRO A 73 -19.09 -14.82 -20.88
C PRO A 73 -18.25 -13.54 -20.92
N ASP A 74 -18.86 -12.38 -20.74
CA ASP A 74 -18.22 -11.05 -20.72
C ASP A 74 -17.94 -10.52 -19.31
N PHE A 75 -18.02 -11.38 -18.27
CA PHE A 75 -17.86 -10.96 -16.90
C PHE A 75 -16.42 -10.48 -16.60
N ASP A 76 -16.31 -9.28 -16.03
CA ASP A 76 -15.10 -8.75 -15.41
C ASP A 76 -15.43 -8.11 -14.07
N ALA A 77 -14.63 -8.44 -13.06
CA ALA A 77 -14.80 -7.89 -11.71
C ALA A 77 -13.69 -6.89 -11.40
N PHE A 78 -14.06 -5.63 -11.21
CA PHE A 78 -13.17 -4.56 -10.79
C PHE A 78 -13.67 -3.93 -9.50
N GLY A 79 -12.75 -3.55 -8.62
CA GLY A 79 -13.06 -2.86 -7.38
C GLY A 79 -12.04 -1.77 -7.10
N LYS A 80 -12.51 -0.54 -6.84
CA LYS A 80 -11.64 0.56 -6.41
C LYS A 80 -11.02 0.24 -5.06
N VAL A 81 -9.73 0.54 -4.90
CA VAL A 81 -9.06 0.49 -3.60
C VAL A 81 -8.79 1.91 -3.14
N ILE A 82 -9.22 2.22 -1.92
CA ILE A 82 -9.05 3.53 -1.30
C ILE A 82 -8.24 3.35 -0.02
N ILE A 83 -7.14 4.08 0.11
CA ILE A 83 -6.33 4.13 1.32
C ILE A 83 -6.39 5.57 1.81
N GLN A 84 -7.01 5.78 2.96
CA GLN A 84 -7.21 7.11 3.53
C GLN A 84 -5.96 7.60 4.25
N ASP A 85 -6.01 8.85 4.72
CA ASP A 85 -4.88 9.55 5.31
C ASP A 85 -4.29 8.80 6.50
N TRP A 86 -2.97 8.94 6.69
CA TRP A 86 -2.24 8.37 7.82
C TRP A 86 -2.31 6.84 7.95
N ALA A 87 -2.83 6.12 6.95
CA ALA A 87 -2.86 4.66 7.00
C ALA A 87 -1.46 4.07 6.82
N TYR A 88 -1.20 2.96 7.53
CA TYR A 88 0.02 2.17 7.41
C TYR A 88 -0.28 0.79 6.87
N ILE A 89 0.40 0.40 5.79
CA ILE A 89 0.26 -0.92 5.16
C ILE A 89 1.56 -1.70 5.35
N GLY A 90 1.50 -2.70 6.21
CA GLY A 90 2.63 -3.54 6.59
C GLY A 90 3.13 -4.42 5.43
N ALA A 91 4.42 -4.76 5.49
CA ALA A 91 5.14 -5.47 4.43
C ALA A 91 4.45 -6.78 4.00
N TYR A 92 4.48 -7.05 2.70
CA TYR A 92 3.91 -8.25 2.07
C TYR A 92 2.40 -8.44 2.28
N SER A 93 1.68 -7.40 2.69
CA SER A 93 0.21 -7.44 2.75
C SER A 93 -0.41 -7.40 1.36
N GLN A 94 -1.60 -7.95 1.24
CA GLN A 94 -2.39 -7.91 0.02
C GLN A 94 -3.71 -7.20 0.29
N ILE A 95 -4.03 -6.20 -0.51
CA ILE A 95 -5.30 -5.45 -0.43
C ILE A 95 -6.17 -5.89 -1.61
N MET A 96 -7.32 -6.45 -1.32
CA MET A 96 -8.21 -7.03 -2.32
C MET A 96 -9.12 -5.98 -2.97
N PRO A 97 -9.69 -6.26 -4.16
CA PRO A 97 -10.56 -5.33 -4.87
C PRO A 97 -11.74 -4.84 -4.03
N GLY A 98 -12.08 -3.56 -4.14
CA GLY A 98 -13.21 -2.96 -3.45
C GLY A 98 -12.96 -2.57 -1.99
N VAL A 99 -11.74 -2.76 -1.48
CA VAL A 99 -11.38 -2.46 -0.08
C VAL A 99 -11.10 -0.98 0.11
N THR A 100 -11.63 -0.43 1.20
CA THR A 100 -11.23 0.86 1.76
C THR A 100 -10.45 0.63 3.06
N ILE A 101 -9.26 1.20 3.16
CA ILE A 101 -8.48 1.29 4.41
C ILE A 101 -8.77 2.65 5.01
N GLY A 102 -9.37 2.68 6.19
CA GLY A 102 -9.76 3.90 6.89
C GLY A 102 -8.56 4.74 7.36
N GLU A 103 -8.84 6.00 7.67
CA GLU A 103 -7.85 6.94 8.19
C GLU A 103 -7.15 6.38 9.44
N GLY A 104 -5.84 6.55 9.50
CA GLY A 104 -5.03 6.08 10.64
C GLY A 104 -5.09 4.58 10.90
N ALA A 105 -5.65 3.79 9.99
CA ALA A 105 -5.68 2.34 10.16
C ALA A 105 -4.33 1.70 9.90
N ILE A 106 -4.08 0.58 10.56
CA ILE A 106 -2.85 -0.21 10.41
C ILE A 106 -3.20 -1.60 9.87
N VAL A 107 -2.58 -1.97 8.77
CA VAL A 107 -2.57 -3.34 8.27
C VAL A 107 -1.26 -4.00 8.70
N ALA A 108 -1.33 -5.03 9.51
CA ALA A 108 -0.15 -5.79 9.96
C ALA A 108 0.51 -6.51 8.78
N ALA A 109 1.83 -6.68 8.85
CA ALA A 109 2.61 -7.35 7.80
C ALA A 109 2.07 -8.74 7.46
N GLY A 110 2.15 -9.14 6.18
CA GLY A 110 1.69 -10.44 5.68
C GLY A 110 0.18 -10.66 5.68
N SER A 111 -0.62 -9.62 5.87
CA SER A 111 -2.08 -9.74 5.96
C SER A 111 -2.76 -9.77 4.60
N ILE A 112 -3.88 -10.49 4.48
CA ILE A 112 -4.75 -10.47 3.31
C ILE A 112 -6.07 -9.78 3.66
N VAL A 113 -6.21 -8.53 3.22
CA VAL A 113 -7.36 -7.68 3.54
C VAL A 113 -8.45 -7.85 2.50
N THR A 114 -9.50 -8.56 2.87
CA THR A 114 -10.65 -8.89 2.00
C THR A 114 -11.89 -8.06 2.28
N LYS A 115 -11.88 -7.22 3.32
CA LYS A 115 -12.98 -6.34 3.73
C LYS A 115 -12.43 -4.98 4.11
N SER A 116 -13.22 -3.93 3.93
CA SER A 116 -12.83 -2.58 4.34
C SER A 116 -12.51 -2.50 5.83
N VAL A 117 -11.50 -1.71 6.15
CA VAL A 117 -10.98 -1.52 7.50
C VAL A 117 -11.47 -0.17 8.03
N PRO A 118 -12.15 -0.12 9.16
CA PRO A 118 -12.58 1.14 9.78
C PRO A 118 -11.38 2.04 10.13
N PRO A 119 -11.60 3.37 10.23
CA PRO A 119 -10.57 4.27 10.73
C PRO A 119 -10.00 3.84 12.09
N TYR A 120 -8.74 4.16 12.34
CA TYR A 120 -8.03 3.92 13.61
C TYR A 120 -8.09 2.47 14.11
N THR A 121 -8.21 1.52 13.17
CA THR A 121 -8.32 0.08 13.46
C THR A 121 -7.08 -0.66 12.97
N ILE A 122 -6.60 -1.60 13.78
CA ILE A 122 -5.52 -2.51 13.39
C ILE A 122 -6.12 -3.83 12.94
N VAL A 123 -5.74 -4.26 11.74
CA VAL A 123 -6.13 -5.58 11.21
C VAL A 123 -4.90 -6.43 10.91
N GLY A 124 -5.03 -7.74 11.04
CA GLY A 124 -3.95 -8.68 10.75
C GLY A 124 -4.45 -10.07 10.40
N GLY A 125 -3.61 -10.85 9.72
CA GLY A 125 -3.86 -12.25 9.38
C GLY A 125 -4.41 -12.51 7.98
N ASN A 126 -4.73 -13.77 7.70
CA ASN A 126 -5.30 -14.25 6.43
C ASN A 126 -6.52 -15.15 6.69
N PRO A 127 -7.74 -14.68 6.35
CA PRO A 127 -8.09 -13.32 6.01
C PRO A 127 -7.91 -12.37 7.20
N ALA A 128 -7.59 -11.10 6.94
CA ALA A 128 -7.34 -10.11 8.00
C ALA A 128 -8.59 -9.91 8.88
N ARG A 129 -8.35 -9.79 10.18
CA ARG A 129 -9.34 -9.52 11.22
C ARG A 129 -8.86 -8.37 12.10
N THR A 130 -9.78 -7.67 12.75
CA THR A 130 -9.43 -6.67 13.76
C THR A 130 -8.66 -7.32 14.91
N ILE A 131 -7.50 -6.76 15.24
CA ILE A 131 -6.62 -7.22 16.31
C ILE A 131 -6.34 -6.14 17.36
N GLY A 132 -6.81 -4.90 17.13
CA GLY A 132 -6.66 -3.80 18.08
C GLY A 132 -7.07 -2.46 17.49
N LYS A 133 -6.76 -1.40 18.25
CA LYS A 133 -6.93 -0.01 17.84
C LYS A 133 -5.58 0.67 17.69
N THR A 134 -5.50 1.64 16.81
CA THR A 134 -4.27 2.41 16.56
C THR A 134 -3.85 3.21 17.80
N GLU A 135 -4.80 3.70 18.60
CA GLU A 135 -4.52 4.40 19.86
C GLU A 135 -3.72 3.53 20.82
N ASP A 136 -4.15 2.28 21.05
CA ASP A 136 -3.47 1.32 21.93
C ASP A 136 -2.04 1.01 21.41
N TYR A 137 -1.87 0.99 20.09
CA TYR A 137 -0.56 0.80 19.46
C TYR A 137 0.36 1.98 19.73
N ILE A 138 -0.14 3.21 19.56
CA ILE A 138 0.61 4.45 19.83
C ILE A 138 1.05 4.48 21.29
N GLU A 139 0.15 4.26 22.23
CA GLU A 139 0.45 4.27 23.66
C GLU A 139 1.56 3.28 24.00
N ARG A 140 1.42 2.01 23.59
CA ARG A 140 2.42 0.96 23.86
C ARG A 140 3.78 1.23 23.24
N ASN A 141 3.84 1.89 22.08
CA ASN A 141 5.10 2.10 21.36
C ASN A 141 5.77 3.43 21.70
N THR A 142 5.12 4.35 22.36
CA THR A 142 5.69 5.64 22.77
C THR A 142 6.98 5.47 23.56
N GLN A 143 7.07 4.44 24.42
CA GLN A 143 8.25 4.13 25.23
C GLN A 143 9.49 3.74 24.38
N TYR A 144 9.31 3.32 23.15
CA TYR A 144 10.41 2.92 22.25
C TYR A 144 10.87 4.08 21.34
N ASN A 145 10.33 5.28 21.56
CA ASN A 145 10.71 6.43 20.75
C ASN A 145 12.14 6.88 21.05
N VAL A 146 13.01 6.79 20.09
CA VAL A 146 14.41 7.21 20.17
C VAL A 146 14.67 8.63 19.61
N HIS A 147 13.59 9.37 19.28
CA HIS A 147 13.64 10.78 18.83
C HIS A 147 14.61 11.06 17.66
N THR A 148 14.76 10.12 16.74
CA THR A 148 15.73 10.18 15.63
C THR A 148 15.26 11.01 14.43
N LYS A 149 14.02 11.52 14.44
CA LYS A 149 13.53 12.37 13.36
C LYS A 149 14.39 13.64 13.26
N GLY A 150 15.12 13.78 12.13
CA GLY A 150 16.09 14.86 11.93
C GLY A 150 17.54 14.52 12.36
N CYS A 151 17.80 13.32 12.87
CA CYS A 151 19.14 12.83 13.09
C CYS A 151 19.77 12.40 11.76
N LEU A 152 20.97 12.90 11.45
CA LEU A 152 21.72 12.55 10.21
C LEU A 152 21.97 11.04 10.08
N LEU A 153 22.04 10.30 11.20
CA LEU A 153 22.21 8.84 11.21
C LEU A 153 21.01 8.06 10.66
N TYR A 154 19.86 8.70 10.45
CA TYR A 154 18.64 8.08 9.90
C TYR A 154 18.26 8.61 8.53
N THR A 155 19.10 9.39 7.89
CA THR A 155 19.00 9.69 6.46
C THR A 155 19.55 8.52 5.67
N SER A 156 19.13 8.38 4.40
CA SER A 156 19.63 7.33 3.49
C SER A 156 21.17 7.27 3.44
N ASP A 157 21.83 8.41 3.58
CA ASP A 157 23.28 8.54 3.53
C ASP A 157 23.98 7.93 4.76
N ALA A 158 23.35 8.05 5.94
CA ALA A 158 23.89 7.43 7.15
C ALA A 158 23.69 5.90 7.21
N ALA A 159 22.69 5.37 6.50
CA ALA A 159 22.56 3.92 6.35
C ALA A 159 23.68 3.32 5.48
N ASP A 160 24.23 4.10 4.56
CA ASP A 160 25.36 3.68 3.70
C ASP A 160 26.71 3.84 4.43
N GLU A 161 26.92 4.87 5.24
CA GLU A 161 28.11 5.02 6.09
C GLU A 161 28.22 3.94 7.17
N ALA A 162 27.10 3.47 7.72
CA ALA A 162 27.09 2.40 8.72
C ALA A 162 27.40 0.99 8.14
N ARG A 163 27.50 0.86 6.81
CA ARG A 163 27.85 -0.38 6.11
C ARG A 163 29.32 -0.43 5.65
N SER A 164 30.05 0.65 5.79
CA SER A 164 31.49 0.76 5.51
C SER A 164 32.32 0.49 6.78
#